data_bdb8603a9b1565295eb8e578b16b1ac9
#
_entry.id   bdb8603a9b1565295eb8e578b16b1ac9
#
_cell.length_a   1.000
_cell.length_b   1.000
_cell.length_c   1.000
_cell.angle_alpha   90.00
_cell.angle_beta   90.00
_cell.angle_gamma   90.00
#
_symmetry.space_group_name_H-M   'P 1'
#
loop_
_entity.id
_entity.type
_entity.pdbx_description
1 polymer ?
#
loop_
_entity_poly.entity_id
_entity_poly.type
_entity_poly.pdbx_seq_one_letter_code
_entity_poly.pdbx_strand_id
1 'polypeptide(L)'
;GLALFGALTSGMDASRLRRTLPGYRDTPLYYAQLDSVLHGSRTLSDAAPFLPADPGVRESTQEHFLVRAEEQAFRLRLADPRVRRSICLALEYRSFAQTLCRALESGNLKTVTVHGDPKLENFLFDSRTGGVKSLVDLDTVMPHTWLSDWGDMARSLVNQAGETETDLGRVGADPEIFRAAAGGFLAAARHVPGG
;
A
#
# COMPACT_ATOMS: atom_id res chain seq x y z
N GLY A 1 7.22 -6.93 16.83
CA GLY A 1 5.84 -6.68 16.42
C GLY A 1 5.52 -7.40 15.11
N LEU A 2 5.84 -6.81 13.95
CA LEU A 2 5.42 -7.32 12.64
C LEU A 2 5.87 -8.77 12.35
N ALA A 3 7.14 -9.10 12.59
CA ALA A 3 7.62 -10.47 12.39
C ALA A 3 6.89 -11.48 13.30
N LEU A 4 6.51 -11.10 14.52
CA LEU A 4 5.70 -11.93 15.40
C LEU A 4 4.28 -12.11 14.87
N PHE A 5 3.66 -11.08 14.31
CA PHE A 5 2.37 -11.19 13.63
C PHE A 5 2.44 -12.21 12.49
N GLY A 6 3.45 -12.11 11.63
CA GLY A 6 3.69 -13.08 10.56
C GLY A 6 3.90 -14.51 11.08
N ALA A 7 4.61 -14.67 12.21
CA ALA A 7 4.78 -15.99 12.86
C ALA A 7 3.44 -16.58 13.33
N LEU A 8 2.64 -15.77 14.01
CA LEU A 8 1.34 -16.21 14.55
C LEU A 8 0.33 -16.55 13.44
N THR A 9 0.41 -15.89 12.30
CA THR A 9 -0.48 -16.11 11.15
C THR A 9 0.06 -17.08 10.11
N SER A 10 1.29 -17.58 10.26
CA SER A 10 1.97 -18.45 9.27
C SER A 10 1.23 -19.77 8.97
N GLY A 11 0.46 -20.28 9.92
CA GLY A 11 -0.38 -21.48 9.75
C GLY A 11 -1.78 -21.20 9.22
N MET A 12 -2.14 -19.94 8.98
CA MET A 12 -3.46 -19.58 8.48
C MET A 12 -3.53 -19.76 6.96
N ASP A 13 -4.63 -20.33 6.50
CA ASP A 13 -4.95 -20.32 5.07
C ASP A 13 -5.46 -18.93 4.67
N ALA A 14 -4.56 -18.14 4.08
CA ALA A 14 -4.86 -16.77 3.68
C ALA A 14 -6.02 -16.67 2.65
N SER A 15 -6.31 -17.75 1.91
CA SER A 15 -7.42 -17.79 0.95
C SER A 15 -8.80 -17.72 1.62
N ARG A 16 -8.87 -18.06 2.92
CA ARG A 16 -10.11 -18.01 3.72
C ARG A 16 -10.42 -16.61 4.28
N LEU A 17 -9.47 -15.68 4.16
CA LEU A 17 -9.69 -14.31 4.61
C LEU A 17 -10.62 -13.59 3.63
N ARG A 18 -11.65 -12.96 4.18
CA ARG A 18 -12.49 -12.05 3.40
C ARG A 18 -11.76 -10.71 3.27
N ARG A 19 -11.60 -10.24 2.05
CA ARG A 19 -11.10 -8.87 1.82
C ARG A 19 -12.17 -7.88 2.26
N THR A 20 -11.88 -7.11 3.30
CA THR A 20 -12.78 -6.05 3.83
C THR A 20 -12.76 -4.81 2.96
N LEU A 21 -11.62 -4.56 2.29
CA LEU A 21 -11.40 -3.42 1.40
C LEU A 21 -11.05 -3.94 -0.02
N PRO A 22 -12.05 -4.16 -0.90
CA PRO A 22 -11.79 -4.60 -2.27
C PRO A 22 -10.91 -3.60 -3.03
N GLY A 23 -9.89 -4.10 -3.73
CA GLY A 23 -8.92 -3.27 -4.45
C GLY A 23 -7.84 -2.62 -3.59
N TYR A 24 -7.87 -2.80 -2.26
CA TYR A 24 -6.80 -2.29 -1.39
C TYR A 24 -5.48 -3.02 -1.68
N ARG A 25 -4.39 -2.26 -1.74
CA ARG A 25 -3.04 -2.74 -2.11
C ARG A 25 -2.94 -3.36 -3.53
N ASP A 26 -3.89 -3.05 -4.40
CA ASP A 26 -3.89 -3.45 -5.81
C ASP A 26 -3.27 -2.33 -6.66
N THR A 27 -1.95 -2.36 -6.80
CA THR A 27 -1.22 -1.35 -7.58
C THR A 27 -1.63 -1.31 -9.06
N PRO A 28 -1.85 -2.43 -9.77
CA PRO A 28 -2.44 -2.42 -11.11
C PRO A 28 -3.77 -1.68 -11.18
N LEU A 29 -4.66 -1.88 -10.22
CA LEU A 29 -5.94 -1.19 -10.14
C LEU A 29 -5.75 0.33 -9.99
N TYR A 30 -4.83 0.77 -9.14
CA TYR A 30 -4.54 2.20 -8.96
C TYR A 30 -4.04 2.86 -10.24
N TYR A 31 -3.22 2.16 -11.02
CA TYR A 31 -2.79 2.66 -12.32
C TYR A 31 -3.91 2.66 -13.37
N ALA A 32 -4.81 1.69 -13.34
CA ALA A 32 -6.00 1.70 -14.21
C ALA A 32 -6.93 2.89 -13.86
N GLN A 33 -7.10 3.21 -12.58
CA GLN A 33 -7.82 4.41 -12.13
C GLN A 33 -7.14 5.69 -12.64
N LEU A 34 -5.81 5.79 -12.49
CA LEU A 34 -5.04 6.93 -13.00
C LEU A 34 -5.21 7.09 -14.52
N ASP A 35 -5.09 5.99 -15.27
CA ASP A 35 -5.24 6.00 -16.74
C ASP A 35 -6.64 6.46 -17.16
N SER A 36 -7.68 5.98 -16.48
CA SER A 36 -9.07 6.37 -16.73
C SER A 36 -9.29 7.86 -16.46
N VAL A 37 -8.75 8.38 -15.35
CA VAL A 37 -8.85 9.81 -15.00
C VAL A 37 -8.06 10.65 -16.01
N LEU A 38 -6.86 10.24 -16.41
CA LEU A 38 -6.07 10.95 -17.43
C LEU A 38 -6.72 10.93 -18.81
N HIS A 39 -7.47 9.86 -19.12
CA HIS A 39 -8.32 9.80 -20.31
C HIS A 39 -9.50 10.78 -20.26
N GLY A 40 -9.87 11.26 -19.07
CA GLY A 40 -10.99 12.15 -18.86
C GLY A 40 -12.33 11.47 -18.73
N SER A 41 -12.35 10.19 -18.32
CA SER A 41 -13.59 9.41 -18.17
C SER A 41 -14.56 10.07 -17.19
N ARG A 42 -15.80 10.32 -17.61
CA ARG A 42 -16.86 10.95 -16.81
C ARG A 42 -18.05 10.06 -16.55
N THR A 43 -18.19 9.02 -17.34
CA THR A 43 -19.22 8.00 -17.22
C THR A 43 -18.59 6.62 -17.10
N LEU A 44 -19.34 5.64 -16.60
CA LEU A 44 -18.88 4.25 -16.56
C LEU A 44 -18.66 3.68 -17.98
N SER A 45 -19.34 4.22 -18.98
CA SER A 45 -19.09 3.87 -20.38
C SER A 45 -17.71 4.33 -20.85
N ASP A 46 -17.29 5.55 -20.48
CA ASP A 46 -15.96 6.06 -20.84
C ASP A 46 -14.87 5.26 -20.11
N ALA A 47 -15.14 4.90 -18.84
CA ALA A 47 -14.22 4.14 -18.01
C ALA A 47 -14.15 2.65 -18.33
N ALA A 48 -15.07 2.11 -19.16
CA ALA A 48 -15.20 0.68 -19.41
C ALA A 48 -13.90 -0.05 -19.77
N PRO A 49 -12.97 0.51 -20.58
CA PRO A 49 -11.70 -0.13 -20.91
C PRO A 49 -10.74 -0.30 -19.72
N PHE A 50 -10.95 0.46 -18.64
CA PHE A 50 -10.08 0.51 -17.48
C PHE A 50 -10.64 -0.25 -16.27
N LEU A 51 -11.95 -0.54 -16.26
CA LEU A 51 -12.61 -1.17 -15.12
C LEU A 51 -12.08 -2.59 -14.85
N PRO A 52 -11.93 -2.98 -13.56
CA PRO A 52 -11.49 -4.33 -13.22
C PRO A 52 -12.51 -5.39 -13.66
N ALA A 53 -12.00 -6.59 -13.97
CA ALA A 53 -12.84 -7.72 -14.38
C ALA A 53 -13.67 -8.28 -13.22
N ASP A 54 -13.12 -8.28 -11.99
CA ASP A 54 -13.82 -8.75 -10.79
C ASP A 54 -15.02 -7.86 -10.47
N PRO A 55 -16.26 -8.40 -10.41
CA PRO A 55 -17.45 -7.59 -10.16
C PRO A 55 -17.48 -6.91 -8.80
N GLY A 56 -16.98 -7.57 -7.75
CA GLY A 56 -16.96 -7.02 -6.39
C GLY A 56 -15.96 -5.87 -6.25
N VAL A 57 -14.78 -6.00 -6.86
CA VAL A 57 -13.80 -4.92 -6.94
C VAL A 57 -14.35 -3.78 -7.78
N ARG A 58 -14.98 -4.08 -8.93
CA ARG A 58 -15.61 -3.06 -9.78
C ARG A 58 -16.66 -2.26 -9.02
N GLU A 59 -17.63 -2.92 -8.41
CA GLU A 59 -18.70 -2.26 -7.66
C GLU A 59 -18.16 -1.35 -6.57
N SER A 60 -17.14 -1.80 -5.85
CA SER A 60 -16.53 -1.04 -4.74
C SER A 60 -15.66 0.12 -5.19
N THR A 61 -15.11 0.10 -6.42
CA THR A 61 -14.07 1.05 -6.83
C THR A 61 -14.40 1.86 -8.09
N GLN A 62 -15.50 1.56 -8.80
CA GLN A 62 -15.84 2.18 -10.09
C GLN A 62 -15.88 3.71 -10.07
N GLU A 63 -16.28 4.30 -8.94
CA GLU A 63 -16.32 5.74 -8.78
C GLU A 63 -14.93 6.42 -8.82
N HIS A 64 -13.88 5.67 -8.50
CA HIS A 64 -12.50 6.16 -8.55
C HIS A 64 -11.93 6.26 -9.97
N PHE A 65 -12.64 5.71 -10.95
CA PHE A 65 -12.29 5.80 -12.37
C PHE A 65 -12.84 7.05 -13.05
N LEU A 66 -13.65 7.85 -12.33
CA LEU A 66 -14.38 8.98 -12.92
C LEU A 66 -13.81 10.34 -12.49
N VAL A 67 -13.73 11.25 -13.46
CA VAL A 67 -13.44 12.66 -13.23
C VAL A 67 -14.70 13.33 -12.70
N ARG A 68 -14.70 13.74 -11.43
CA ARG A 68 -15.84 14.42 -10.76
C ARG A 68 -15.74 15.94 -10.81
N ALA A 69 -14.55 16.50 -11.10
CA ALA A 69 -14.37 17.92 -11.21
C ALA A 69 -15.00 18.46 -12.49
N GLU A 70 -15.51 19.70 -12.43
CA GLU A 70 -15.93 20.43 -13.62
C GLU A 70 -14.82 20.50 -14.67
N GLU A 71 -15.19 20.52 -15.95
CA GLU A 71 -14.25 20.42 -17.08
C GLU A 71 -13.12 21.45 -17.00
N GLN A 72 -13.48 22.71 -16.76
CA GLN A 72 -12.49 23.80 -16.66
C GLN A 72 -11.56 23.60 -15.46
N ALA A 73 -12.10 23.23 -14.30
CA ALA A 73 -11.32 22.96 -13.09
C ALA A 73 -10.38 21.76 -13.29
N PHE A 74 -10.83 20.72 -13.96
CA PHE A 74 -10.01 19.55 -14.30
C PHE A 74 -8.84 19.93 -15.21
N ARG A 75 -9.10 20.67 -16.30
CA ARG A 75 -8.06 21.13 -17.22
C ARG A 75 -7.02 22.03 -16.52
N LEU A 76 -7.47 22.94 -15.66
CA LEU A 76 -6.57 23.79 -14.87
C LEU A 76 -5.68 22.96 -13.93
N ARG A 77 -6.23 21.93 -13.28
CA ARG A 77 -5.45 21.02 -12.44
C ARG A 77 -4.41 20.24 -13.23
N LEU A 78 -4.77 19.70 -14.39
CA LEU A 78 -3.83 19.01 -15.27
C LEU A 78 -2.73 19.94 -15.82
N ALA A 79 -3.02 21.23 -15.95
CA ALA A 79 -2.04 22.24 -16.38
C ALA A 79 -1.09 22.69 -15.25
N ASP A 80 -1.43 22.47 -13.98
CA ASP A 80 -0.56 22.83 -12.84
C ASP A 80 0.78 22.05 -12.93
N PRO A 81 1.92 22.75 -12.93
CA PRO A 81 3.24 22.11 -13.04
C PRO A 81 3.52 21.07 -11.94
N ARG A 82 2.98 21.26 -10.72
CA ARG A 82 3.15 20.33 -9.60
C ARG A 82 2.39 19.02 -9.86
N VAL A 83 1.13 19.14 -10.34
CA VAL A 83 0.32 17.98 -10.69
C VAL A 83 0.97 17.20 -11.85
N ARG A 84 1.41 17.91 -12.90
CA ARG A 84 2.12 17.29 -14.04
C ARG A 84 3.37 16.55 -13.59
N ARG A 85 4.17 17.12 -12.70
CA ARG A 85 5.37 16.47 -12.16
C ARG A 85 5.00 15.19 -11.41
N SER A 86 3.95 15.22 -10.57
CA SER A 86 3.48 14.05 -9.83
C SER A 86 2.97 12.94 -10.76
N ILE A 87 2.23 13.31 -11.82
CA ILE A 87 1.78 12.37 -12.84
C ILE A 87 2.97 11.75 -13.57
N CYS A 88 3.93 12.57 -14.03
CA CYS A 88 5.14 12.06 -14.70
C CYS A 88 5.90 11.08 -13.81
N LEU A 89 6.09 11.42 -12.53
CA LEU A 89 6.74 10.54 -11.56
C LEU A 89 5.98 9.22 -11.41
N ALA A 90 4.66 9.27 -11.21
CA ALA A 90 3.84 8.06 -11.10
C ALA A 90 3.98 7.17 -12.35
N LEU A 91 3.95 7.74 -13.55
CA LEU A 91 4.08 7.00 -14.80
C LEU A 91 5.49 6.41 -14.99
N GLU A 92 6.53 7.16 -14.62
CA GLU A 92 7.93 6.71 -14.66
C GLU A 92 8.14 5.48 -13.76
N TYR A 93 7.60 5.51 -12.54
CA TYR A 93 7.75 4.42 -11.58
C TYR A 93 6.70 3.29 -11.72
N ARG A 94 5.80 3.33 -12.70
CA ARG A 94 4.74 2.34 -12.90
C ARG A 94 5.27 0.90 -12.88
N SER A 95 6.29 0.61 -13.65
CA SER A 95 6.85 -0.74 -13.73
C SER A 95 7.46 -1.20 -12.41
N PHE A 96 8.14 -0.30 -11.71
CA PHE A 96 8.71 -0.59 -10.39
C PHE A 96 7.61 -0.81 -9.34
N ALA A 97 6.60 0.06 -9.30
CA ALA A 97 5.50 -0.02 -8.34
C ALA A 97 4.69 -1.33 -8.44
N GLN A 98 4.62 -1.94 -9.62
CA GLN A 98 3.93 -3.21 -9.84
C GLN A 98 4.79 -4.46 -9.58
N THR A 99 6.03 -4.31 -9.11
CA THR A 99 6.97 -5.43 -8.96
C THR A 99 6.44 -6.52 -8.03
N LEU A 100 5.86 -6.16 -6.88
CA LEU A 100 5.32 -7.14 -5.93
C LEU A 100 4.10 -7.87 -6.51
N CYS A 101 3.19 -7.15 -7.17
CA CYS A 101 2.00 -7.76 -7.78
C CYS A 101 2.41 -8.77 -8.86
N ARG A 102 3.33 -8.40 -9.75
CA ARG A 102 3.85 -9.32 -10.78
C ARG A 102 4.56 -10.53 -10.18
N ALA A 103 5.30 -10.36 -9.09
CA ALA A 103 5.99 -11.46 -8.42
C ALA A 103 5.01 -12.42 -7.73
N LEU A 104 3.89 -11.91 -7.20
CA LEU A 104 2.79 -12.73 -6.68
C LEU A 104 2.08 -13.50 -7.82
N GLU A 105 1.72 -12.82 -8.91
CA GLU A 105 1.06 -13.42 -10.09
C GLU A 105 1.91 -14.52 -10.73
N SER A 106 3.23 -14.32 -10.79
CA SER A 106 4.16 -15.32 -11.35
C SER A 106 4.52 -16.44 -10.37
N GLY A 107 4.03 -16.41 -9.13
CA GLY A 107 4.35 -17.40 -8.09
C GLY A 107 5.77 -17.26 -7.50
N ASN A 108 6.50 -16.20 -7.84
CA ASN A 108 7.84 -15.93 -7.28
C ASN A 108 7.78 -15.43 -5.82
N LEU A 109 6.63 -14.95 -5.38
CA LEU A 109 6.35 -14.62 -4.00
C LEU A 109 5.14 -15.41 -3.51
N LYS A 110 5.21 -15.82 -2.24
CA LYS A 110 4.08 -16.50 -1.59
C LYS A 110 3.06 -15.47 -1.10
N THR A 111 1.78 -15.82 -1.27
CA THR A 111 0.69 -15.15 -0.58
C THR A 111 0.61 -15.65 0.85
N VAL A 112 0.59 -14.72 1.79
CA VAL A 112 0.47 -14.97 3.23
C VAL A 112 -0.57 -14.02 3.83
N THR A 113 -0.94 -14.25 5.08
CA THR A 113 -1.75 -13.29 5.84
C THR A 113 -0.87 -12.11 6.24
N VAL A 114 -1.24 -10.91 5.78
CA VAL A 114 -0.58 -9.65 6.13
C VAL A 114 -1.49 -8.77 6.98
N HIS A 115 -0.90 -7.83 7.74
CA HIS A 115 -1.66 -6.83 8.49
C HIS A 115 -2.34 -5.82 7.55
N GLY A 116 -1.64 -5.39 6.51
CA GLY A 116 -2.13 -4.47 5.48
C GLY A 116 -1.90 -2.98 5.79
N ASP A 117 -1.75 -2.59 7.06
CA ASP A 117 -1.45 -1.20 7.48
C ASP A 117 -0.55 -1.16 8.73
N PRO A 118 0.68 -1.73 8.69
CA PRO A 118 1.56 -1.81 9.85
C PRO A 118 2.37 -0.51 10.09
N LYS A 119 1.71 0.63 10.04
CA LYS A 119 2.33 1.91 10.37
C LYS A 119 2.65 2.04 11.85
N LEU A 120 3.53 2.97 12.23
CA LEU A 120 4.01 3.12 13.61
C LEU A 120 2.87 3.34 14.61
N GLU A 121 1.84 4.09 14.23
CA GLU A 121 0.67 4.41 15.06
C GLU A 121 -0.15 3.16 15.44
N ASN A 122 -0.05 2.08 14.67
CA ASN A 122 -0.73 0.82 14.94
C ASN A 122 0.05 -0.10 15.89
N PHE A 123 1.27 0.30 16.34
CA PHE A 123 2.00 -0.42 17.37
C PHE A 123 1.80 0.24 18.74
N LEU A 124 1.32 -0.55 19.70
CA LEU A 124 1.23 -0.11 21.10
C LEU A 124 2.52 -0.48 21.83
N PHE A 125 3.08 0.48 22.53
CA PHE A 125 4.33 0.32 23.28
C PHE A 125 4.09 0.37 24.79
N ASP A 126 4.89 -0.37 25.53
CA ASP A 126 4.96 -0.25 26.98
C ASP A 126 5.68 1.06 27.37
N SER A 127 5.01 1.92 28.12
CA SER A 127 5.55 3.23 28.48
C SER A 127 6.79 3.18 29.36
N ARG A 128 7.06 2.06 30.03
CA ARG A 128 8.21 1.91 30.96
C ARG A 128 9.41 1.28 30.25
N THR A 129 9.17 0.35 29.32
CA THR A 129 10.25 -0.43 28.70
C THR A 129 10.50 -0.05 27.24
N GLY A 130 9.58 0.70 26.60
CA GLY A 130 9.60 0.95 25.16
C GLY A 130 9.35 -0.28 24.30
N GLY A 131 9.06 -1.42 24.92
CA GLY A 131 8.79 -2.67 24.20
C GLY A 131 7.43 -2.68 23.50
N VAL A 132 7.34 -3.28 22.32
CA VAL A 132 6.06 -3.46 21.61
C VAL A 132 5.18 -4.43 22.38
N LYS A 133 3.96 -4.00 22.73
CA LYS A 133 2.94 -4.81 23.42
C LYS A 133 1.94 -5.43 22.48
N SER A 134 1.49 -4.68 21.48
CA SER A 134 0.42 -5.10 20.58
C SER A 134 0.56 -4.44 19.22
N LEU A 135 -0.04 -5.05 18.22
CA LEU A 135 -0.35 -4.50 16.91
C LEU A 135 -1.87 -4.47 16.81
N VAL A 136 -2.43 -3.32 16.49
CA VAL A 136 -3.88 -3.04 16.47
C VAL A 136 -4.32 -2.58 15.09
N ASP A 137 -5.64 -2.36 14.91
CA ASP A 137 -6.23 -1.92 13.64
C ASP A 137 -6.16 -3.02 12.57
N LEU A 138 -6.87 -4.12 12.81
CA LEU A 138 -6.83 -5.35 12.01
C LEU A 138 -7.84 -5.37 10.86
N ASP A 139 -8.49 -4.27 10.54
CA ASP A 139 -9.53 -4.20 9.51
C ASP A 139 -8.97 -4.33 8.08
N THR A 140 -7.66 -4.12 7.90
CA THR A 140 -6.93 -4.30 6.64
C THR A 140 -6.26 -5.66 6.48
N VAL A 141 -6.44 -6.58 7.43
CA VAL A 141 -5.86 -7.94 7.36
C VAL A 141 -6.35 -8.65 6.09
N MET A 142 -5.41 -9.10 5.25
CA MET A 142 -5.72 -9.62 3.93
C MET A 142 -4.66 -10.61 3.41
N PRO A 143 -4.97 -11.37 2.35
CA PRO A 143 -3.96 -12.11 1.59
C PRO A 143 -3.06 -11.15 0.79
N HIS A 144 -1.76 -11.16 1.02
CA HIS A 144 -0.77 -10.43 0.22
C HIS A 144 0.63 -10.99 0.49
N THR A 145 1.70 -10.29 0.11
CA THR A 145 3.07 -10.65 0.50
C THR A 145 3.52 -9.88 1.74
N TRP A 146 4.26 -10.54 2.64
CA TRP A 146 4.84 -9.87 3.81
C TRP A 146 5.77 -8.70 3.45
N LEU A 147 6.32 -8.67 2.22
CA LEU A 147 7.14 -7.55 1.73
C LEU A 147 6.34 -6.25 1.62
N SER A 148 5.03 -6.32 1.38
CA SER A 148 4.19 -5.11 1.38
C SER A 148 4.04 -4.51 2.77
N ASP A 149 3.87 -5.36 3.79
CA ASP A 149 3.82 -4.92 5.18
C ASP A 149 5.18 -4.37 5.65
N TRP A 150 6.27 -5.04 5.29
CA TRP A 150 7.60 -4.55 5.58
C TRP A 150 7.84 -3.17 4.95
N GLY A 151 7.51 -3.00 3.68
CA GLY A 151 7.69 -1.73 2.97
C GLY A 151 6.89 -0.59 3.60
N ASP A 152 5.67 -0.85 4.01
CA ASP A 152 4.80 0.15 4.62
C ASP A 152 5.29 0.53 6.03
N MET A 153 5.62 -0.45 6.86
CA MET A 153 6.23 -0.20 8.16
C MET A 153 7.54 0.59 8.03
N ALA A 154 8.43 0.18 7.11
CA ALA A 154 9.71 0.85 6.91
C ALA A 154 9.51 2.31 6.48
N ARG A 155 8.60 2.58 5.53
CA ARG A 155 8.23 3.91 5.06
C ARG A 155 7.75 4.80 6.22
N SER A 156 6.87 4.27 7.06
CA SER A 156 6.32 4.98 8.22
C SER A 156 7.41 5.30 9.26
N LEU A 157 8.33 4.36 9.51
CA LEU A 157 9.38 4.53 10.52
C LEU A 157 10.47 5.51 10.09
N VAL A 158 10.93 5.46 8.83
CA VAL A 158 12.09 6.24 8.39
C VAL A 158 11.79 7.71 8.16
N ASN A 159 10.53 8.07 7.95
CA ASN A 159 10.09 9.45 7.75
C ASN A 159 9.76 10.11 9.09
N GLN A 160 10.75 10.77 9.71
CA GLN A 160 10.57 11.45 11.00
C GLN A 160 9.61 12.65 10.94
N ALA A 161 9.32 13.18 9.75
CA ALA A 161 8.38 14.29 9.58
C ALA A 161 6.91 13.84 9.73
N GLY A 162 6.65 12.52 9.68
CA GLY A 162 5.31 11.96 9.76
C GLY A 162 4.55 11.97 8.43
N GLU A 163 3.41 11.30 8.40
CA GLU A 163 2.63 11.09 7.16
C GLU A 163 1.84 12.33 6.73
N THR A 164 1.59 13.26 7.63
CA THR A 164 0.79 14.48 7.38
C THR A 164 1.63 15.69 7.01
N GLU A 165 2.98 15.55 6.91
CA GLU A 165 3.85 16.65 6.56
C GLU A 165 3.62 17.11 5.11
N THR A 166 3.38 18.39 4.94
CA THR A 166 3.11 19.02 3.63
C THR A 166 4.34 19.71 3.04
N ASP A 167 5.33 20.01 3.86
CA ASP A 167 6.62 20.53 3.40
C ASP A 167 7.53 19.38 2.97
N LEU A 168 7.61 19.14 1.66
CA LEU A 168 8.43 18.08 1.09
C LEU A 168 9.93 18.23 1.40
N GLY A 169 10.41 19.43 1.75
CA GLY A 169 11.80 19.66 2.18
C GLY A 169 12.12 19.03 3.53
N ARG A 170 11.09 18.72 4.33
CA ARG A 170 11.21 18.05 5.64
C ARG A 170 11.03 16.53 5.55
N VAL A 171 10.45 16.05 4.46
CA VAL A 171 10.27 14.61 4.24
C VAL A 171 11.61 13.97 3.86
N GLY A 172 12.00 12.93 4.59
CA GLY A 172 13.26 12.24 4.35
C GLY A 172 13.25 10.81 4.87
N ALA A 173 14.23 10.04 4.47
CA ALA A 173 14.45 8.69 4.96
C ALA A 173 15.71 8.64 5.82
N ASP A 174 15.55 8.28 7.09
CA ASP A 174 16.67 8.09 8.01
C ASP A 174 17.27 6.67 7.86
N PRO A 175 18.52 6.54 7.35
CA PRO A 175 19.14 5.25 7.13
C PRO A 175 19.50 4.50 8.41
N GLU A 176 19.68 5.18 9.54
CA GLU A 176 19.96 4.53 10.83
C GLU A 176 18.70 3.87 11.37
N ILE A 177 17.54 4.56 11.28
CA ILE A 177 16.25 3.98 11.63
C ILE A 177 15.95 2.78 10.72
N PHE A 178 16.21 2.90 9.41
CA PHE A 178 16.02 1.78 8.49
C PHE A 178 16.87 0.56 8.88
N ARG A 179 18.17 0.75 9.19
CA ARG A 179 19.05 -0.35 9.61
C ARG A 179 18.58 -0.99 10.91
N ALA A 180 18.18 -0.19 11.89
CA ALA A 180 17.68 -0.69 13.17
C ALA A 180 16.39 -1.52 12.97
N ALA A 181 15.44 -1.00 12.20
CA ALA A 181 14.19 -1.68 11.90
C ALA A 181 14.42 -2.99 11.12
N ALA A 182 15.27 -2.96 10.09
CA ALA A 182 15.63 -4.15 9.30
C ALA A 182 16.35 -5.20 10.14
N GLY A 183 17.31 -4.79 10.97
CA GLY A 183 18.02 -5.68 11.89
C GLY A 183 17.07 -6.37 12.87
N GLY A 184 16.17 -5.61 13.50
CA GLY A 184 15.17 -6.13 14.42
C GLY A 184 14.15 -7.05 13.75
N PHE A 185 13.70 -6.70 12.54
CA PHE A 185 12.79 -7.55 11.76
C PHE A 185 13.45 -8.89 11.39
N LEU A 186 14.65 -8.85 10.80
CA LEU A 186 15.39 -10.06 10.37
C LEU A 186 15.76 -10.95 11.55
N ALA A 187 16.16 -10.37 12.70
CA ALA A 187 16.43 -11.15 13.90
C ALA A 187 15.19 -11.92 14.37
N ALA A 188 14.02 -11.27 14.37
CA ALA A 188 12.77 -11.89 14.77
C ALA A 188 12.26 -12.91 13.72
N ALA A 189 12.39 -12.60 12.43
CA ALA A 189 11.95 -13.47 11.33
C ALA A 189 12.68 -14.84 11.31
N ARG A 190 13.94 -14.90 11.74
CA ARG A 190 14.70 -16.16 11.86
C ARG A 190 14.09 -17.17 12.84
N HIS A 191 13.23 -16.71 13.74
CA HIS A 191 12.55 -17.54 14.73
C HIS A 191 11.13 -17.96 14.28
N VAL A 192 10.73 -17.59 13.05
CA VAL A 192 9.44 -17.97 12.47
C VAL A 192 9.58 -19.30 11.76
N PRO A 193 8.81 -20.37 12.13
CA PRO A 193 8.83 -21.63 11.41
C PRO A 193 8.43 -21.44 9.94
N GLY A 194 9.31 -21.83 9.02
CA GLY A 194 9.04 -21.79 7.56
C GLY A 194 9.34 -20.44 6.86
N GLY A 195 10.11 -19.56 7.51
CA GLY A 195 10.66 -18.36 6.87
C GLY A 195 11.85 -18.63 5.97
#